data_102a54a0195391052f64bfd798a5f2c8
#
_entry.id   102a54a0195391052f64bfd798a5f2c8
#
_cell.length_a   1.000
_cell.length_b   1.000
_cell.length_c   1.000
_cell.angle_alpha   90.00
_cell.angle_beta   90.00
_cell.angle_gamma   90.00
#
_symmetry.space_group_name_H-M   'P 1'
#
loop_
_entity.id
_entity.type
_entity.pdbx_description
1 polymer ?
#
loop_
_entity_poly.entity_id
_entity_poly.type
_entity_poly.pdbx_seq_one_letter_code
_entity_poly.pdbx_strand_id
1 'polypeptide(L)'
;MEQKQENPIKLLLSWSGKSKRYLFASVACAFASGLFVIGPYIGIYNLMDAILSENITQRLLVNNIVLISATTILRMITLACSGVLSHKGAYGALYRVRCMIVEHLAKVPLGVLDDHSTGEIKTVLNRSEEHT
;
A
#
# COMPACT_ATOMS: atom_id res chain seq x y z
N MET A 1 22.67 -29.92 3.03
CA MET A 1 21.50 -29.49 2.26
C MET A 1 21.28 -28.02 2.52
N GLU A 2 21.76 -27.22 1.61
CA GLU A 2 21.74 -25.74 1.70
C GLU A 2 20.29 -25.30 1.37
N GLN A 3 19.52 -24.94 2.37
CA GLN A 3 18.23 -24.28 2.16
C GLN A 3 18.54 -22.90 1.57
N LYS A 4 18.45 -22.81 0.25
CA LYS A 4 18.45 -21.56 -0.50
C LYS A 4 17.33 -20.69 0.07
N GLN A 5 17.71 -19.77 0.92
CA GLN A 5 16.82 -18.79 1.56
C GLN A 5 16.24 -17.90 0.46
N GLU A 6 15.16 -18.36 -0.17
CA GLU A 6 14.42 -17.53 -1.14
C GLU A 6 13.90 -16.31 -0.38
N ASN A 7 14.23 -15.14 -0.89
CA ASN A 7 13.81 -13.88 -0.31
C ASN A 7 12.31 -13.93 -0.01
N PRO A 8 11.89 -13.79 1.26
CA PRO A 8 10.49 -13.93 1.66
C PRO A 8 9.55 -12.99 0.87
N ILE A 9 10.06 -11.82 0.47
CA ILE A 9 9.34 -10.87 -0.38
C ILE A 9 9.07 -11.47 -1.77
N LYS A 10 10.04 -12.20 -2.35
CA LYS A 10 9.88 -12.82 -3.68
C LYS A 10 8.87 -13.96 -3.64
N LEU A 11 8.85 -14.70 -2.54
CA LEU A 11 7.90 -15.79 -2.30
C LEU A 11 6.48 -15.24 -2.15
N LEU A 12 6.28 -14.21 -1.31
CA LEU A 12 5.01 -13.52 -1.14
C LEU A 12 4.52 -12.89 -2.46
N LEU A 13 5.43 -12.28 -3.25
CA LEU A 13 5.09 -11.74 -4.55
C LEU A 13 4.72 -12.83 -5.56
N SER A 14 5.33 -14.01 -5.51
CA SER A 14 4.97 -15.13 -6.38
C SER A 14 3.57 -15.66 -6.08
N TRP A 15 3.19 -15.70 -4.81
CA TRP A 15 1.87 -16.14 -4.36
C TRP A 15 0.75 -15.12 -4.60
N SER A 16 1.09 -13.83 -4.69
CA SER A 16 0.11 -12.74 -4.85
C SER A 16 -0.59 -12.71 -6.23
N GLY A 17 -0.11 -13.45 -7.25
CA GLY A 17 -0.75 -13.61 -8.55
C GLY A 17 -1.28 -12.32 -9.18
N LYS A 18 -2.59 -12.23 -9.47
CA LYS A 18 -3.25 -11.03 -10.03
C LYS A 18 -3.23 -9.83 -9.11
N SER A 19 -3.09 -10.01 -7.79
CA SER A 19 -3.04 -8.93 -6.80
C SER A 19 -1.76 -8.08 -6.89
N LYS A 20 -0.70 -8.58 -7.56
CA LYS A 20 0.54 -7.80 -7.82
C LYS A 20 0.28 -6.48 -8.51
N ARG A 21 -0.68 -6.46 -9.45
CA ARG A 21 -1.02 -5.22 -10.19
C ARG A 21 -1.56 -4.14 -9.28
N TYR A 22 -2.39 -4.51 -8.30
CA TYR A 22 -2.93 -3.57 -7.32
C TYR A 22 -1.85 -3.04 -6.39
N LEU A 23 -0.92 -3.89 -5.94
CA LEU A 23 0.21 -3.47 -5.12
C LEU A 23 1.14 -2.52 -5.88
N PHE A 24 1.49 -2.84 -7.14
CA PHE A 24 2.30 -1.96 -7.97
C PHE A 24 1.62 -0.61 -8.25
N ALA A 25 0.33 -0.63 -8.56
CA ALA A 25 -0.45 0.59 -8.77
C ALA A 25 -0.53 1.43 -7.49
N SER A 26 -0.68 0.80 -6.31
CA SER A 26 -0.65 1.48 -5.02
C SER A 26 0.67 2.20 -4.79
N VAL A 27 1.81 1.52 -5.03
CA VAL A 27 3.15 2.12 -4.89
C VAL A 27 3.34 3.29 -5.88
N ALA A 28 2.89 3.14 -7.13
CA ALA A 28 2.96 4.21 -8.11
C ALA A 28 2.12 5.44 -7.70
N CYS A 29 0.90 5.22 -7.19
CA CYS A 29 0.06 6.30 -6.66
C CYS A 29 0.67 6.95 -5.42
N ALA A 30 1.28 6.18 -4.52
CA ALA A 30 1.98 6.72 -3.35
C ALA A 30 3.17 7.60 -3.76
N PHE A 31 3.95 7.15 -4.74
CA PHE A 31 5.06 7.91 -5.28
C PHE A 31 4.60 9.21 -5.94
N ALA A 32 3.55 9.16 -6.76
CA ALA A 32 2.94 10.35 -7.36
C ALA A 32 2.43 11.33 -6.29
N SER A 33 1.78 10.83 -5.22
CA SER A 33 1.38 11.66 -4.08
C SER A 33 2.56 12.37 -3.42
N GLY A 34 3.72 11.68 -3.31
CA GLY A 34 4.96 12.27 -2.80
C GLY A 34 5.47 13.44 -3.67
N LEU A 35 5.38 13.32 -5.00
CA LEU A 35 5.77 14.40 -5.90
C LEU A 35 4.88 15.63 -5.77
N PHE A 36 3.58 15.46 -5.56
CA PHE A 36 2.65 16.58 -5.38
C PHE A 36 2.86 17.36 -4.08
N VAL A 37 3.65 16.84 -3.13
CA VAL A 37 4.07 17.60 -1.93
C VAL A 37 4.90 18.83 -2.30
N ILE A 38 5.63 18.77 -3.40
CA ILE A 38 6.52 19.87 -3.84
C ILE A 38 5.73 21.12 -4.22
N GLY A 39 4.50 20.96 -4.73
CA GLY A 39 3.67 22.07 -5.21
C GLY A 39 3.42 23.18 -4.17
N PRO A 40 2.92 22.87 -2.97
CA PRO A 40 2.77 23.89 -1.91
C PRO A 40 4.06 24.59 -1.53
N TYR A 41 5.20 23.90 -1.52
CA TYR A 41 6.49 24.51 -1.22
C TYR A 41 6.91 25.53 -2.29
N ILE A 42 6.71 25.21 -3.57
CA ILE A 42 6.94 26.15 -4.67
C ILE A 42 6.02 27.37 -4.52
N GLY A 43 4.76 27.17 -4.18
CA GLY A 43 3.80 28.26 -3.97
C GLY A 43 4.23 29.19 -2.82
N ILE A 44 4.66 28.64 -1.69
CA ILE A 44 5.16 29.39 -0.55
C ILE A 44 6.44 30.16 -0.93
N TYR A 45 7.37 29.50 -1.62
CA TYR A 45 8.61 30.13 -2.10
C TYR A 45 8.32 31.34 -2.98
N ASN A 46 7.44 31.19 -3.98
CA ASN A 46 7.04 32.28 -4.86
C ASN A 46 6.36 33.44 -4.12
N LEU A 47 5.59 33.14 -3.08
CA LEU A 47 4.97 34.17 -2.24
C LEU A 47 6.02 34.93 -1.43
N MET A 48 6.97 34.24 -0.83
CA MET A 48 8.05 34.85 -0.07
C MET A 48 8.92 35.75 -0.94
N ASP A 49 9.26 35.28 -2.16
CA ASP A 49 10.03 36.06 -3.16
C ASP A 49 9.28 37.34 -3.57
N ALA A 50 7.96 37.22 -3.82
CA ALA A 50 7.11 38.37 -4.15
C ALA A 50 7.03 39.43 -3.04
N ILE A 51 6.99 38.97 -1.76
CA ILE A 51 6.96 39.87 -0.58
C ILE A 51 8.31 40.61 -0.45
N LEU A 52 9.42 39.89 -0.59
CA LEU A 52 10.76 40.45 -0.47
C LEU A 52 11.09 41.44 -1.60
N SER A 53 10.55 41.19 -2.79
CA SER A 53 10.74 42.02 -3.98
C SER A 53 9.76 43.20 -4.05
N GLU A 54 8.87 43.38 -3.07
CA GLU A 54 7.79 44.39 -3.04
C GLU A 54 6.89 44.38 -4.30
N ASN A 55 6.88 43.28 -5.03
CA ASN A 55 6.22 43.14 -6.34
C ASN A 55 4.99 42.23 -6.26
N ILE A 56 4.09 42.51 -5.31
CA ILE A 56 2.88 41.72 -5.07
C ILE A 56 1.82 42.10 -6.11
N THR A 57 1.62 41.24 -7.10
CA THR A 57 0.56 41.41 -8.08
C THR A 57 -0.61 40.46 -7.73
N GLN A 58 -1.85 40.98 -7.86
CA GLN A 58 -3.06 40.17 -7.62
C GLN A 58 -3.07 38.86 -8.45
N ARG A 59 -2.59 38.90 -9.68
CA ARG A 59 -2.48 37.72 -10.57
C ARG A 59 -1.51 36.67 -10.01
N LEU A 60 -0.41 37.09 -9.40
CA LEU A 60 0.57 36.21 -8.78
C LEU A 60 -0.03 35.54 -7.55
N LEU A 61 -0.76 36.25 -6.72
CA LEU A 61 -1.48 35.68 -5.56
C LEU A 61 -2.49 34.61 -6.00
N VAL A 62 -3.34 34.93 -6.98
CA VAL A 62 -4.34 33.98 -7.48
C VAL A 62 -3.68 32.73 -8.05
N ASN A 63 -2.63 32.87 -8.87
CA ASN A 63 -1.91 31.73 -9.42
C ASN A 63 -1.31 30.81 -8.34
N ASN A 64 -0.72 31.39 -7.29
CA ASN A 64 -0.17 30.60 -6.19
C ASN A 64 -1.25 29.89 -5.36
N ILE A 65 -2.38 30.55 -5.09
CA ILE A 65 -3.51 29.91 -4.41
C ILE A 65 -4.04 28.74 -5.23
N VAL A 66 -4.21 28.91 -6.54
CA VAL A 66 -4.65 27.86 -7.45
C VAL A 66 -3.64 26.72 -7.48
N LEU A 67 -2.35 27.00 -7.57
CA LEU A 67 -1.28 26.01 -7.58
C LEU A 67 -1.30 25.18 -6.29
N ILE A 68 -1.31 25.83 -5.14
CA ILE A 68 -1.31 25.16 -3.82
C ILE A 68 -2.56 24.30 -3.65
N SER A 69 -3.73 24.87 -4.00
CA SER A 69 -5.01 24.16 -3.88
C SER A 69 -5.07 22.95 -4.81
N ALA A 70 -4.72 23.12 -6.07
CA ALA A 70 -4.75 22.05 -7.07
C ALA A 70 -3.79 20.89 -6.71
N THR A 71 -2.56 21.21 -6.32
CA THR A 71 -1.57 20.18 -5.94
C THR A 71 -1.96 19.47 -4.66
N THR A 72 -2.56 20.17 -3.69
CA THR A 72 -3.04 19.58 -2.44
C THR A 72 -4.22 18.63 -2.70
N ILE A 73 -5.19 19.03 -3.52
CA ILE A 73 -6.33 18.17 -3.88
C ILE A 73 -5.86 16.94 -4.63
N LEU A 74 -4.96 17.10 -5.60
CA LEU A 74 -4.42 16.01 -6.40
C LEU A 74 -3.63 15.01 -5.53
N ARG A 75 -2.87 15.51 -4.56
CA ARG A 75 -2.19 14.71 -3.56
C ARG A 75 -3.17 13.87 -2.74
N MET A 76 -4.26 14.48 -2.24
CA MET A 76 -5.27 13.78 -1.45
C MET A 76 -5.93 12.65 -2.25
N ILE A 77 -6.27 12.91 -3.51
CA ILE A 77 -6.87 11.91 -4.41
C ILE A 77 -5.90 10.75 -4.65
N THR A 78 -4.65 11.03 -4.99
CA THR A 78 -3.65 9.98 -5.25
C THR A 78 -3.33 9.17 -4.00
N LEU A 79 -3.28 9.81 -2.84
CA LEU A 79 -3.06 9.12 -1.56
C LEU A 79 -4.25 8.20 -1.21
N ALA A 80 -5.49 8.67 -1.37
CA ALA A 80 -6.68 7.86 -1.16
C ALA A 80 -6.73 6.66 -2.11
N CYS A 81 -6.45 6.88 -3.40
CA CYS A 81 -6.35 5.80 -4.39
C CYS A 81 -5.28 4.77 -4.00
N SER A 82 -4.10 5.21 -3.56
CA SER A 82 -3.04 4.33 -3.09
C SER A 82 -3.52 3.44 -1.93
N GLY A 83 -4.20 4.03 -0.94
CA GLY A 83 -4.77 3.29 0.19
C GLY A 83 -5.75 2.21 -0.25
N VAL A 84 -6.73 2.57 -1.09
CA VAL A 84 -7.73 1.61 -1.61
C VAL A 84 -7.09 0.47 -2.39
N LEU A 85 -6.11 0.78 -3.27
CA LEU A 85 -5.40 -0.25 -4.04
C LEU A 85 -4.54 -1.15 -3.14
N SER A 86 -3.90 -0.59 -2.12
CA SER A 86 -3.13 -1.34 -1.12
C SER A 86 -4.01 -2.34 -0.38
N HIS A 87 -5.15 -1.90 0.13
CA HIS A 87 -6.11 -2.78 0.80
C HIS A 87 -6.62 -3.90 -0.11
N LYS A 88 -7.00 -3.58 -1.36
CA LYS A 88 -7.41 -4.60 -2.34
C LYS A 88 -6.28 -5.61 -2.62
N GLY A 89 -5.05 -5.15 -2.71
CA GLY A 89 -3.89 -6.00 -2.89
C GLY A 89 -3.65 -6.94 -1.70
N ALA A 90 -3.72 -6.40 -0.49
CA ALA A 90 -3.51 -7.14 0.75
C ALA A 90 -4.61 -8.21 0.97
N TYR A 91 -5.88 -7.84 0.84
CA TYR A 91 -6.99 -8.79 0.97
C TYR A 91 -6.93 -9.90 -0.09
N GLY A 92 -6.55 -9.57 -1.33
CA GLY A 92 -6.39 -10.57 -2.38
C GLY A 92 -5.25 -11.55 -2.11
N ALA A 93 -4.16 -11.10 -1.50
CA ALA A 93 -3.06 -11.96 -1.08
C ALA A 93 -3.48 -12.86 0.11
N LEU A 94 -4.12 -12.28 1.13
CA LEU A 94 -4.61 -13.00 2.30
C LEU A 94 -5.63 -14.10 1.93
N TYR A 95 -6.57 -13.78 1.04
CA TYR A 95 -7.54 -14.76 0.54
C TYR A 95 -6.84 -15.97 -0.13
N ARG A 96 -5.81 -15.73 -0.94
CA ARG A 96 -5.06 -16.83 -1.56
C ARG A 96 -4.31 -17.68 -0.56
N VAL A 97 -3.67 -17.07 0.43
CA VAL A 97 -2.98 -17.82 1.49
C VAL A 97 -3.97 -18.72 2.24
N ARG A 98 -5.15 -18.19 2.58
CA ARG A 98 -6.21 -18.98 3.21
C ARG A 98 -6.64 -20.16 2.32
N CYS A 99 -6.87 -19.93 1.03
CA CYS A 99 -7.23 -21.00 0.10
C CYS A 99 -6.14 -22.09 0.00
N MET A 100 -4.86 -21.71 -0.03
CA MET A 100 -3.75 -22.65 -0.07
C MET A 100 -3.66 -23.49 1.22
N ILE A 101 -3.88 -22.87 2.38
CA ILE A 101 -3.90 -23.59 3.67
C ILE A 101 -5.04 -24.60 3.69
N VAL A 102 -6.25 -24.18 3.30
CA VAL A 102 -7.42 -25.09 3.24
C VAL A 102 -7.19 -26.23 2.25
N GLU A 103 -6.63 -25.94 1.07
CA GLU A 103 -6.31 -26.97 0.07
C GLU A 103 -5.24 -27.95 0.57
N HIS A 104 -4.26 -27.45 1.32
CA HIS A 104 -3.22 -28.29 1.93
C HIS A 104 -3.82 -29.18 3.03
N LEU A 105 -4.64 -28.61 3.91
CA LEU A 105 -5.34 -29.35 4.97
C LEU A 105 -6.29 -30.42 4.40
N ALA A 106 -6.97 -30.12 3.29
CA ALA A 106 -7.86 -31.08 2.63
C ALA A 106 -7.11 -32.28 2.02
N LYS A 107 -5.82 -32.14 1.76
CA LYS A 107 -4.95 -33.22 1.25
C LYS A 107 -4.30 -34.06 2.36
N VAL A 108 -4.36 -33.60 3.61
CA VAL A 108 -3.82 -34.33 4.75
C VAL A 108 -4.80 -35.45 5.14
N PRO A 109 -4.36 -36.73 5.29
CA PRO A 109 -5.21 -37.80 5.73
C PRO A 109 -5.85 -37.49 7.08
N LEU A 110 -7.15 -37.80 7.21
CA LEU A 110 -7.95 -37.54 8.42
C LEU A 110 -7.30 -38.06 9.71
N GLY A 111 -6.50 -39.14 9.65
CA GLY A 111 -5.82 -39.72 10.81
C GLY A 111 -4.74 -38.81 11.42
N VAL A 112 -4.20 -37.82 10.69
CA VAL A 112 -3.24 -36.86 11.23
C VAL A 112 -3.95 -35.65 11.86
N LEU A 113 -5.18 -35.37 11.44
CA LEU A 113 -6.01 -34.29 12.00
C LEU A 113 -6.62 -34.69 13.37
N ASP A 114 -6.77 -35.98 13.65
CA ASP A 114 -7.32 -36.48 14.91
C ASP A 114 -6.30 -36.39 16.07
N ASP A 115 -5.00 -36.37 15.73
CA ASP A 115 -3.88 -36.26 16.70
C ASP A 115 -3.61 -34.80 17.14
N HIS A 116 -4.10 -33.84 16.38
CA HIS A 116 -4.01 -32.41 16.71
C HIS A 116 -5.38 -31.82 17.00
N SER A 117 -5.59 -31.45 18.26
CA SER A 117 -6.84 -30.81 18.72
C SER A 117 -7.22 -29.64 17.80
N THR A 118 -8.48 -29.58 17.39
CA THR A 118 -9.09 -28.49 16.58
C THR A 118 -8.79 -27.09 17.14
N GLY A 119 -8.52 -27.00 18.47
CA GLY A 119 -8.11 -25.79 19.17
C GLY A 119 -6.70 -25.31 18.81
N GLU A 120 -5.75 -26.23 18.60
CA GLU A 120 -4.36 -25.87 18.20
C GLU A 120 -4.32 -25.30 16.79
N ILE A 121 -5.04 -25.89 15.85
CA ILE A 121 -5.12 -25.41 14.46
C ILE A 121 -5.75 -24.02 14.42
N LYS A 122 -6.79 -23.77 15.22
CA LYS A 122 -7.43 -22.46 15.34
C LYS A 122 -6.51 -21.42 15.95
N THR A 123 -5.69 -21.80 16.93
CA THR A 123 -4.72 -20.90 17.57
C THR A 123 -3.59 -20.51 16.63
N VAL A 124 -3.08 -21.44 15.82
CA VAL A 124 -2.05 -21.18 14.81
C VAL A 124 -2.59 -20.26 13.70
N LEU A 125 -3.83 -20.48 13.26
CA LEU A 125 -4.49 -19.62 12.27
C LEU A 125 -4.72 -18.19 12.79
N ASN A 126 -5.18 -18.05 14.04
CA ASN A 126 -5.45 -16.75 14.66
C ASN A 126 -4.15 -15.98 14.96
N ARG A 127 -3.10 -16.68 15.39
CA ARG A 127 -1.79 -16.08 15.66
C ARG A 127 -1.11 -15.52 14.42
N SER A 128 -1.39 -16.08 13.25
CA SER A 128 -0.91 -15.52 11.97
C SER A 128 -1.62 -14.23 11.55
N GLU A 129 -2.81 -13.96 12.11
CA GLU A 129 -3.56 -12.71 11.89
C GLU A 129 -3.13 -11.57 12.81
N GLU A 130 -2.66 -11.87 14.04
CA GLU A 130 -2.22 -10.86 15.02
C GLU A 130 -0.82 -10.27 14.72
N HIS A 131 -0.04 -10.91 13.87
CA HIS A 131 1.30 -10.44 13.49
C HIS A 131 1.33 -9.69 12.14
N THR A 132 0.17 -9.36 11.56
CA THR A 132 0.05 -8.53 10.36
C THR A 132 -0.59 -7.20 10.66
#